data_99d162ac138efb8d760287d4c7c23ba3
#
_entry.id   99d162ac138efb8d760287d4c7c23ba3
#
_cell.length_a   1.000
_cell.length_b   1.000
_cell.length_c   1.000
_cell.angle_alpha   90.00
_cell.angle_beta   90.00
_cell.angle_gamma   90.00
#
_symmetry.space_group_name_H-M   'P 1'
#
loop_
_entity.id
_entity.type
_entity.pdbx_description
1 polymer ?
#
loop_
_entity_poly.entity_id
_entity_poly.type
_entity_poly.pdbx_seq_one_letter_code
_entity_poly.pdbx_strand_id
1 'polypeptide(L)'
;SKACAELVTAAYRDSFFRPSGDGSTAIATARAGNVLGGGDWADDRLVPDIVRSLISNEPLVLRYPDSVRPWQHVLDPLAGYL
;
A
#
# COMPACT_ATOMS: atom_id res chain seq x y z
N SER A 1 9.61 2.68 4.84
CA SER A 1 10.02 1.50 4.04
C SER A 1 9.63 1.62 2.56
N LYS A 2 8.43 2.08 2.24
CA LYS A 2 8.01 2.26 0.82
C LYS A 2 8.84 3.32 0.12
N ALA A 3 9.20 4.41 0.79
CA ALA A 3 10.11 5.42 0.24
C ALA A 3 11.50 4.84 -0.02
N CYS A 4 11.99 3.97 0.86
CA CYS A 4 13.25 3.25 0.67
C CYS A 4 13.20 2.33 -0.57
N ALA A 5 12.09 1.62 -0.76
CA ALA A 5 11.88 0.77 -1.94
C ALA A 5 11.91 1.59 -3.23
N GLU A 6 11.34 2.79 -3.24
CA GLU A 6 11.40 3.69 -4.39
C GLU A 6 12.80 4.22 -4.67
N LEU A 7 13.56 4.55 -3.63
CA LEU A 7 14.97 4.96 -3.78
C LEU A 7 15.81 3.83 -4.38
N VAL A 8 15.63 2.60 -3.91
CA VAL A 8 16.31 1.42 -4.46
C VAL A 8 15.91 1.20 -5.91
N THR A 9 14.63 1.29 -6.24
CA THR A 9 14.13 1.14 -7.61
C THR A 9 14.73 2.20 -8.53
N ALA A 10 14.78 3.45 -8.09
CA ALA A 10 15.39 4.54 -8.84
C ALA A 10 16.89 4.29 -9.08
N ALA A 11 17.62 3.84 -8.06
CA ALA A 11 19.03 3.53 -8.17
C ALA A 11 19.30 2.40 -9.18
N TYR A 12 18.51 1.33 -9.15
CA TYR A 12 18.60 0.23 -10.12
C TYR A 12 18.23 0.68 -11.53
N ARG A 13 17.17 1.45 -11.67
CA ARG A 13 16.76 2.01 -12.97
C ARG A 13 17.87 2.84 -13.60
N ASP A 14 18.47 3.73 -12.83
CA ASP A 14 19.51 4.62 -13.32
C ASP A 14 20.84 3.90 -13.59
N SER A 15 21.11 2.80 -12.88
CA SER A 15 22.35 2.03 -13.02
C SER A 15 22.27 1.00 -14.14
N PHE A 16 21.15 0.30 -14.32
CA PHE A 16 21.05 -0.87 -15.20
C PHE A 16 20.00 -0.75 -16.30
N PHE A 17 19.03 0.14 -16.17
CA PHE A 17 17.88 0.20 -17.06
C PHE A 17 17.66 1.58 -17.68
N ARG A 18 18.73 2.32 -17.90
CA ARG A 18 18.62 3.61 -18.60
C ARG A 18 18.11 3.42 -20.03
N PRO A 19 17.20 4.29 -20.49
CA PRO A 19 16.76 4.25 -21.87
C PRO A 19 17.94 4.60 -22.77
N SER A 20 18.49 3.60 -23.44
CA SER A 20 19.63 3.73 -24.34
C SER A 20 19.36 3.11 -25.72
N GLY A 21 18.15 3.32 -26.26
CA GLY A 21 17.75 2.80 -27.55
C GLY A 21 16.89 1.55 -27.46
N ASP A 22 16.78 0.82 -28.57
CA ASP A 22 15.94 -0.36 -28.66
C ASP A 22 16.36 -1.47 -27.70
N GLY A 23 15.37 -2.04 -26.98
CA GLY A 23 15.59 -3.15 -26.07
C GLY A 23 15.80 -2.76 -24.59
N SER A 24 15.73 -1.48 -24.23
CA SER A 24 15.76 -1.08 -22.83
C SER A 24 14.44 -1.42 -22.13
N THR A 25 14.55 -1.87 -20.87
CA THR A 25 13.38 -2.18 -20.04
C THR A 25 12.83 -0.91 -19.38
N ALA A 26 11.56 -0.63 -19.59
CA ALA A 26 10.88 0.47 -18.90
C ALA A 26 10.52 0.04 -17.48
N ILE A 27 10.85 0.87 -16.49
CA ILE A 27 10.56 0.59 -15.07
C ILE A 27 9.76 1.76 -14.50
N ALA A 28 8.65 1.42 -13.89
CA ALA A 28 7.80 2.36 -13.16
C ALA A 28 7.43 1.78 -11.79
N THR A 29 7.09 2.65 -10.85
CA THR A 29 6.55 2.25 -9.56
C THR A 29 5.10 2.70 -9.44
N ALA A 30 4.30 1.90 -8.76
CA ALA A 30 2.93 2.26 -8.46
C ALA A 30 2.65 1.98 -6.98
N ARG A 31 1.96 2.89 -6.32
CA ARG A 31 1.55 2.73 -4.92
C ARG A 31 0.05 2.93 -4.77
N ALA A 32 -0.58 1.99 -4.09
CA ALA A 32 -1.95 2.16 -3.62
C ALA A 32 -1.97 3.00 -2.34
N GLY A 33 -3.10 3.62 -2.05
CA GLY A 33 -3.37 4.22 -0.74
C GLY A 33 -3.68 3.14 0.31
N ASN A 34 -4.52 3.48 1.27
CA ASN A 34 -4.97 2.50 2.26
C ASN A 34 -5.93 1.51 1.61
N VAL A 35 -5.60 0.23 1.71
CA VAL A 35 -6.35 -0.84 1.07
C VAL A 35 -7.05 -1.68 2.13
N LEU A 36 -8.30 -2.03 1.87
CA LEU A 36 -9.08 -2.93 2.73
C LEU A 36 -9.56 -4.14 1.93
N GLY A 37 -9.72 -5.26 2.62
CA GLY A 37 -10.20 -6.51 2.00
C GLY A 37 -10.47 -7.55 3.08
N GLY A 38 -11.09 -8.66 2.69
CA GLY A 38 -11.36 -9.77 3.59
C GLY A 38 -10.08 -10.50 4.01
N GLY A 39 -10.10 -11.11 5.19
CA GLY A 39 -9.01 -11.94 5.69
C GLY A 39 -7.80 -11.19 6.25
N ASP A 40 -7.87 -9.88 6.39
CA ASP A 40 -6.80 -9.09 7.00
C ASP A 40 -6.96 -9.04 8.52
N TRP A 41 -6.02 -9.65 9.24
CA TRP A 41 -5.97 -9.67 10.71
C TRP A 41 -4.69 -9.03 11.25
N ALA A 42 -4.04 -8.19 10.48
CA ALA A 42 -2.81 -7.52 10.89
C ALA A 42 -3.02 -6.64 12.13
N ASP A 43 -2.04 -6.67 13.03
CA ASP A 43 -2.08 -5.86 14.24
C ASP A 43 -1.82 -4.39 13.93
N ASP A 44 -2.34 -3.51 14.78
CA ASP A 44 -2.15 -2.06 14.71
C ASP A 44 -2.62 -1.43 13.38
N ARG A 45 -3.63 -2.03 12.76
CA ARG A 45 -4.30 -1.47 11.58
C ARG A 45 -5.76 -1.20 11.87
N LEU A 46 -6.26 -0.09 11.33
CA LEU A 46 -7.59 0.43 11.68
C LEU A 46 -8.72 -0.56 11.39
N VAL A 47 -8.84 -1.07 10.17
CA VAL A 47 -9.96 -1.94 9.79
C VAL A 47 -9.93 -3.27 10.53
N PRO A 48 -8.80 -4.00 10.61
CA PRO A 48 -8.71 -5.18 11.46
C PRO A 48 -9.03 -4.90 12.93
N ASP A 49 -8.60 -3.78 13.49
CA ASP A 49 -8.88 -3.40 14.87
C ASP A 49 -10.38 -3.12 15.09
N ILE A 50 -11.04 -2.48 14.14
CA ILE A 50 -12.50 -2.29 14.17
C ILE A 50 -13.22 -3.63 14.22
N VAL A 51 -12.85 -4.56 13.34
CA VAL A 51 -13.48 -5.88 13.28
C VAL A 51 -13.25 -6.66 14.59
N ARG A 52 -12.04 -6.63 15.14
CA ARG A 52 -11.75 -7.26 16.44
C ARG A 52 -12.58 -6.67 17.57
N SER A 53 -12.70 -5.34 17.62
CA SER A 53 -13.49 -4.64 18.63
C SER A 53 -14.96 -5.03 18.56
N LEU A 54 -15.53 -5.15 17.37
CA LEU A 54 -16.90 -5.58 17.17
C LEU A 54 -17.13 -7.04 17.58
N ILE A 55 -16.20 -7.93 17.25
CA ILE A 55 -16.28 -9.35 17.63
C ILE A 55 -16.14 -9.52 19.14
N SER A 56 -15.22 -8.81 19.77
CA SER A 56 -14.92 -8.91 21.20
C SER A 56 -15.86 -8.06 22.06
N ASN A 57 -16.71 -7.23 21.46
CA ASN A 57 -17.55 -6.25 22.13
C ASN A 57 -16.76 -5.34 23.07
N GLU A 58 -15.58 -4.92 22.65
CA GLU A 58 -14.67 -4.03 23.37
C GLU A 58 -14.62 -2.65 22.70
N PRO A 59 -14.34 -1.57 23.46
CA PRO A 59 -14.20 -0.24 22.88
C PRO A 59 -13.01 -0.17 21.89
N LEU A 60 -13.24 0.47 20.75
CA LEU A 60 -12.17 0.79 19.80
C LEU A 60 -11.47 2.08 20.23
N VAL A 61 -10.15 2.05 20.33
CA VAL A 61 -9.33 3.23 20.61
C VAL A 61 -8.72 3.73 19.31
N LEU A 62 -9.07 4.97 18.93
CA LEU A 62 -8.50 5.64 17.76
C LEU A 62 -7.32 6.51 18.21
N ARG A 63 -6.13 6.25 17.67
CA ARG A 63 -4.92 7.01 17.99
C ARG A 63 -4.92 8.39 17.34
N TYR A 64 -5.41 8.48 16.09
CA TYR A 64 -5.42 9.70 15.29
C TYR A 64 -6.79 9.87 14.63
N PRO A 65 -7.83 10.28 15.40
CA PRO A 65 -9.20 10.32 14.88
C PRO A 65 -9.42 11.33 13.75
N ASP A 66 -8.59 12.38 13.68
CA ASP A 66 -8.70 13.42 12.66
C ASP A 66 -7.91 13.12 11.37
N SER A 67 -7.21 11.98 11.34
CA SER A 67 -6.48 11.58 10.14
C SER A 67 -7.41 11.21 9.00
N VAL A 68 -7.14 11.75 7.82
CA VAL A 68 -7.84 11.42 6.58
C VAL A 68 -6.95 10.52 5.73
N ARG A 69 -7.50 9.42 5.21
CA ARG A 69 -6.78 8.44 4.40
C ARG A 69 -7.60 8.07 3.16
N PRO A 70 -6.93 7.85 2.01
CA PRO A 70 -7.61 7.40 0.80
C PRO A 70 -7.89 5.90 0.87
N TRP A 71 -9.04 5.52 1.39
CA TRP A 71 -9.45 4.12 1.52
C TRP A 71 -10.01 3.58 0.22
N GLN A 72 -9.60 2.35 -0.14
CA GLN A 72 -10.11 1.65 -1.32
C GLN A 72 -10.14 0.14 -1.08
N HIS A 73 -11.04 -0.55 -1.76
CA HIS A 73 -11.10 -2.00 -1.73
C HIS A 73 -9.91 -2.58 -2.51
N VAL A 74 -9.38 -3.73 -2.05
CA VAL A 74 -8.18 -4.35 -2.64
C VAL A 74 -8.30 -4.62 -4.14
N LEU A 75 -9.50 -4.87 -4.65
CA LEU A 75 -9.71 -5.11 -6.08
C LEU A 75 -9.44 -3.87 -6.96
N ASP A 76 -9.62 -2.68 -6.41
CA ASP A 76 -9.39 -1.43 -7.16
C ASP A 76 -7.91 -1.24 -7.54
N PRO A 77 -6.95 -1.26 -6.59
CA PRO A 77 -5.54 -1.16 -6.95
C PRO A 77 -5.04 -2.35 -7.77
N LEU A 78 -5.57 -3.56 -7.53
CA LEU A 78 -5.21 -4.73 -8.33
C LEU A 78 -5.64 -4.56 -9.79
N ALA A 79 -6.83 -4.03 -10.03
CA ALA A 79 -7.28 -3.71 -11.38
C ALA A 79 -6.42 -2.63 -12.03
N GLY A 80 -5.98 -1.64 -11.24
CA GLY A 80 -5.10 -0.58 -11.72
C GLY A 80 -3.70 -1.05 -12.11
N TYR A 81 -3.21 -2.15 -11.53
CA TYR A 81 -1.90 -2.72 -11.85
C TYR A 81 -1.89 -3.54 -13.15
N LEU A 82 -3.04 -3.91 -13.67
CA LEU A 82 -3.17 -4.63 -14.94
C LEU A 82 -3.14 -3.68 -16.12
#